data_b442bf4c488e005151a86894e37433f1
#
_entry.id   b442bf4c488e005151a86894e37433f1
#
_cell.length_a   1.000
_cell.length_b   1.000
_cell.length_c   1.000
_cell.angle_alpha   90.00
_cell.angle_beta   90.00
_cell.angle_gamma   90.00
#
_symmetry.space_group_name_H-M   'P 1'
#
loop_
_entity.id
_entity.type
_entity.pdbx_description
1 polymer ?
#
loop_
_entity_poly.entity_id
_entity_poly.type
_entity_poly.pdbx_seq_one_letter_code
_entity_poly.pdbx_strand_id
1 'polypeptide(L)'
;MPITSSIASWCEVYDGGSREAEEAKFLALAQELLKVQEINRRKSGGDAMRTFHAKMVVGVTNAQLVIDHDLPIRYKAGHFVPGAKLPAIVRLSNASGVPQADSQPDMRGMAVRLVLEAGVHHDLLMTNYPVSHARNVQQFVAFAVLASQDRAVMVEKLISQFGKEEANRMLGNIQRGVRPSSSLAQECFWSRGAVLWASAGPVRFNMKPAEGTGIGPTDIASSVDSLKDEFQNRLRSMDVCYRLSVQPFVSEENTPIEDGAVEWTEQVSPSIGIATLVIPRQVLGATHPSTSVDDIAFNPWNAPADFRPLGNLNRARRVIYAASAKGWQGR
;
A
#
# COMPACT_ATOMS: atom_id res chain seq x y z
N MET A 1 16.90 -6.52 -35.43
CA MET A 1 16.48 -7.82 -34.90
C MET A 1 15.65 -7.54 -33.66
N PRO A 2 14.43 -8.06 -33.51
CA PRO A 2 13.70 -7.87 -32.27
C PRO A 2 14.41 -8.67 -31.17
N ILE A 3 14.86 -7.97 -30.13
CA ILE A 3 15.37 -8.59 -28.92
C ILE A 3 14.14 -9.21 -28.23
N THR A 4 13.91 -10.49 -28.45
CA THR A 4 13.05 -11.29 -27.58
C THR A 4 13.76 -11.42 -26.24
N SER A 5 13.58 -10.43 -25.37
CA SER A 5 13.99 -10.60 -23.98
C SER A 5 13.15 -11.75 -23.41
N SER A 6 13.76 -12.91 -23.24
CA SER A 6 13.14 -14.00 -22.47
C SER A 6 12.73 -13.42 -21.12
N ILE A 7 11.44 -13.55 -20.76
CA ILE A 7 10.98 -13.22 -19.41
C ILE A 7 11.83 -14.06 -18.47
N ALA A 8 12.53 -13.42 -17.52
CA ALA A 8 13.31 -14.14 -16.51
C ALA A 8 12.40 -15.14 -15.79
N SER A 9 12.86 -16.36 -15.62
CA SER A 9 12.10 -17.37 -14.89
C SER A 9 11.93 -16.95 -13.44
N TRP A 10 10.73 -17.01 -12.95
CA TRP A 10 10.37 -16.68 -11.55
C TRP A 10 9.54 -17.81 -10.96
N CYS A 11 9.59 -17.95 -9.65
CA CYS A 11 8.74 -18.89 -8.92
C CYS A 11 8.35 -18.31 -7.55
N GLU A 12 7.25 -18.80 -7.01
CA GLU A 12 6.88 -18.54 -5.61
C GLU A 12 7.47 -19.65 -4.74
N VAL A 13 8.04 -19.25 -3.61
CA VAL A 13 8.57 -20.16 -2.60
C VAL A 13 7.66 -20.11 -1.38
N TYR A 14 7.02 -21.23 -1.05
CA TYR A 14 6.08 -21.33 0.06
C TYR A 14 6.78 -21.69 1.36
N ASP A 15 6.55 -20.91 2.41
CA ASP A 15 7.09 -21.17 3.75
C ASP A 15 6.50 -22.47 4.33
N GLY A 16 7.38 -23.43 4.64
CA GLY A 16 6.99 -24.78 5.05
C GLY A 16 6.83 -25.78 3.91
N GLY A 17 7.23 -25.38 2.68
CA GLY A 17 7.33 -26.26 1.52
C GLY A 17 6.02 -26.47 0.75
N SER A 18 4.88 -26.01 1.25
CA SER A 18 3.59 -26.09 0.54
C SER A 18 2.68 -24.89 0.84
N ARG A 19 1.68 -24.67 -0.03
CA ARG A 19 0.66 -23.63 0.18
C ARG A 19 -0.14 -23.87 1.46
N GLU A 20 -0.50 -25.12 1.73
CA GLU A 20 -1.30 -25.52 2.89
C GLU A 20 -0.53 -25.28 4.19
N ALA A 21 0.75 -25.65 4.22
CA ALA A 21 1.62 -25.43 5.38
C ALA A 21 1.82 -23.93 5.64
N GLU A 22 2.02 -23.12 4.58
CA GLU A 22 2.15 -21.68 4.68
C GLU A 22 0.84 -21.02 5.14
N GLU A 23 -0.33 -21.43 4.61
CA GLU A 23 -1.62 -20.90 4.99
C GLU A 23 -1.96 -21.19 6.46
N ALA A 24 -1.60 -22.36 6.98
CA ALA A 24 -1.76 -22.69 8.40
C ALA A 24 -0.97 -21.73 9.30
N LYS A 25 0.26 -21.36 8.90
CA LYS A 25 1.05 -20.33 9.60
C LYS A 25 0.38 -18.94 9.51
N PHE A 26 -0.16 -18.56 8.36
CA PHE A 26 -0.85 -17.29 8.20
C PHE A 26 -2.09 -17.16 9.08
N LEU A 27 -2.84 -18.26 9.26
CA LEU A 27 -3.99 -18.28 10.17
C LEU A 27 -3.57 -18.02 11.62
N ALA A 28 -2.47 -18.64 12.08
CA ALA A 28 -1.93 -18.39 13.43
C ALA A 28 -1.47 -16.93 13.59
N LEU A 29 -0.72 -16.38 12.61
CA LEU A 29 -0.24 -15.01 12.61
C LEU A 29 -1.39 -13.98 12.53
N ALA A 30 -2.49 -14.31 11.84
CA ALA A 30 -3.68 -13.47 11.81
C ALA A 30 -4.28 -13.29 13.21
N GLN A 31 -4.30 -14.33 14.05
CA GLN A 31 -4.77 -14.22 15.43
C GLN A 31 -3.91 -13.25 16.26
N GLU A 32 -2.60 -13.26 16.07
CA GLU A 32 -1.73 -12.29 16.76
C GLU A 32 -2.02 -10.84 16.31
N LEU A 33 -2.25 -10.61 15.02
CA LEU A 33 -2.61 -9.28 14.53
C LEU A 33 -4.01 -8.82 14.96
N LEU A 34 -4.96 -9.73 15.17
CA LEU A 34 -6.25 -9.39 15.77
C LEU A 34 -6.11 -8.92 17.22
N LYS A 35 -5.18 -9.50 18.00
CA LYS A 35 -4.84 -8.99 19.33
C LYS A 35 -4.26 -7.58 19.27
N VAL A 36 -3.37 -7.31 18.30
CA VAL A 36 -2.84 -5.96 18.06
C VAL A 36 -3.96 -4.98 17.70
N GLN A 37 -4.90 -5.38 16.83
CA GLN A 37 -6.07 -4.57 16.47
C GLN A 37 -6.91 -4.22 17.71
N GLU A 38 -7.17 -5.17 18.58
CA GLU A 38 -7.92 -4.93 19.81
C GLU A 38 -7.17 -4.02 20.79
N ILE A 39 -5.83 -4.18 20.92
CA ILE A 39 -5.00 -3.27 21.72
C ILE A 39 -5.09 -1.84 21.18
N ASN A 40 -4.97 -1.66 19.88
CA ASN A 40 -5.05 -0.34 19.24
C ASN A 40 -6.44 0.28 19.41
N ARG A 41 -7.50 -0.53 19.30
CA ARG A 41 -8.88 -0.09 19.53
C ARG A 41 -9.07 0.42 20.96
N ARG A 42 -8.55 -0.28 21.96
CA ARG A 42 -8.61 0.17 23.36
C ARG A 42 -7.84 1.46 23.58
N LYS A 43 -6.62 1.57 23.00
CA LYS A 43 -5.79 2.78 23.12
C LYS A 43 -6.43 4.01 22.44
N SER A 44 -7.28 3.83 21.43
CA SER A 44 -7.99 4.90 20.73
C SER A 44 -9.38 5.22 21.31
N GLY A 45 -9.77 4.63 22.44
CA GLY A 45 -11.12 4.82 22.98
C GLY A 45 -12.23 4.18 22.15
N GLY A 46 -11.90 3.28 21.24
CA GLY A 46 -12.84 2.58 20.36
C GLY A 46 -12.80 3.02 18.89
N ASP A 47 -12.09 4.11 18.58
CA ASP A 47 -12.11 4.72 17.22
C ASP A 47 -11.28 3.94 16.18
N ALA A 48 -10.25 3.18 16.61
CA ALA A 48 -9.43 2.40 15.70
C ALA A 48 -10.14 1.12 15.29
N MET A 49 -10.67 1.09 14.07
CA MET A 49 -11.33 -0.09 13.50
C MET A 49 -10.34 -1.04 12.83
N ARG A 50 -9.27 -0.53 12.24
CA ARG A 50 -8.25 -1.29 11.50
C ARG A 50 -7.03 -1.58 12.37
N THR A 51 -6.29 -2.63 12.05
CA THR A 51 -5.01 -2.96 12.72
C THR A 51 -3.98 -1.85 12.51
N PHE A 52 -3.90 -1.34 11.27
CA PHE A 52 -3.05 -0.24 10.82
C PHE A 52 -3.85 0.68 9.90
N HIS A 53 -3.29 1.86 9.59
CA HIS A 53 -3.97 2.85 8.76
C HIS A 53 -5.32 3.28 9.34
N ALA A 54 -5.38 3.43 10.67
CA ALA A 54 -6.63 3.68 11.39
C ALA A 54 -7.26 5.03 11.01
N LYS A 55 -6.46 6.12 10.93
CA LYS A 55 -6.96 7.43 10.52
C LYS A 55 -6.96 7.55 8.99
N MET A 56 -8.15 7.68 8.39
CA MET A 56 -8.29 8.20 7.04
C MET A 56 -8.05 9.72 7.05
N VAL A 57 -7.13 10.19 6.20
CA VAL A 57 -6.88 11.63 6.00
C VAL A 57 -7.79 12.18 4.91
N VAL A 58 -7.88 11.47 3.77
CA VAL A 58 -8.69 11.87 2.62
C VAL A 58 -9.39 10.66 2.02
N GLY A 59 -10.67 10.79 1.72
CA GLY A 59 -11.47 9.84 0.95
C GLY A 59 -12.07 10.51 -0.28
N VAL A 60 -11.93 9.88 -1.46
CA VAL A 60 -12.45 10.38 -2.73
C VAL A 60 -13.16 9.25 -3.47
N THR A 61 -14.37 9.50 -3.98
CA THR A 61 -15.21 8.49 -4.68
C THR A 61 -15.29 8.70 -6.19
N ASN A 62 -14.84 9.84 -6.71
CA ASN A 62 -14.97 10.22 -8.12
C ASN A 62 -13.61 10.40 -8.83
N ALA A 63 -12.58 9.69 -8.39
CA ALA A 63 -11.31 9.62 -9.11
C ALA A 63 -11.41 8.71 -10.34
N GLN A 64 -10.44 8.81 -11.24
CA GLN A 64 -10.32 7.96 -12.43
C GLN A 64 -8.87 7.56 -12.64
N LEU A 65 -8.64 6.30 -13.01
CA LEU A 65 -7.35 5.86 -13.56
C LEU A 65 -7.45 5.91 -15.09
N VAL A 66 -6.67 6.78 -15.72
CA VAL A 66 -6.61 6.96 -17.17
C VAL A 66 -5.40 6.19 -17.69
N ILE A 67 -5.66 5.15 -18.47
CA ILE A 67 -4.63 4.29 -19.06
C ILE A 67 -4.00 5.00 -20.26
N ASP A 68 -2.68 4.94 -20.39
CA ASP A 68 -1.96 5.57 -21.49
C ASP A 68 -2.40 5.02 -22.85
N HIS A 69 -2.46 5.90 -23.85
CA HIS A 69 -2.74 5.49 -25.23
C HIS A 69 -1.59 4.68 -25.83
N ASP A 70 -0.36 4.98 -25.44
CA ASP A 70 0.87 4.33 -25.86
C ASP A 70 1.34 3.24 -24.88
N LEU A 71 0.41 2.70 -24.06
CA LEU A 71 0.70 1.61 -23.13
C LEU A 71 1.53 0.51 -23.82
N PRO A 72 2.73 0.16 -23.29
CA PRO A 72 3.56 -0.87 -23.90
C PRO A 72 2.81 -2.22 -23.97
N ILE A 73 2.95 -2.92 -25.08
CA ILE A 73 2.17 -4.12 -25.41
C ILE A 73 2.24 -5.20 -24.32
N ARG A 74 3.40 -5.34 -23.66
CA ARG A 74 3.60 -6.31 -22.59
C ARG A 74 2.73 -6.06 -21.35
N TYR A 75 2.26 -4.81 -21.15
CA TYR A 75 1.41 -4.44 -20.02
C TYR A 75 -0.08 -4.31 -20.37
N LYS A 76 -0.44 -4.56 -21.64
CA LYS A 76 -1.84 -4.63 -22.07
C LYS A 76 -2.44 -5.93 -21.57
N ALA A 77 -3.21 -5.87 -20.47
CA ALA A 77 -3.81 -7.03 -19.85
C ALA A 77 -5.12 -6.65 -19.15
N GLY A 78 -6.12 -7.52 -19.24
CA GLY A 78 -7.41 -7.34 -18.58
C GLY A 78 -7.99 -5.94 -18.84
N HIS A 79 -8.24 -5.20 -17.76
CA HIS A 79 -8.79 -3.84 -17.83
C HIS A 79 -7.76 -2.75 -18.16
N PHE A 80 -6.46 -3.06 -18.23
CA PHE A 80 -5.42 -2.13 -18.72
C PHE A 80 -5.42 -2.10 -20.26
N VAL A 81 -6.40 -1.39 -20.80
CA VAL A 81 -6.60 -1.19 -22.24
C VAL A 81 -6.22 0.26 -22.59
N PRO A 82 -5.42 0.50 -23.66
CA PRO A 82 -5.00 1.85 -24.05
C PRO A 82 -6.17 2.84 -24.15
N GLY A 83 -6.04 3.99 -23.48
CA GLY A 83 -7.05 5.04 -23.46
C GLY A 83 -8.26 4.78 -22.57
N ALA A 84 -8.36 3.63 -21.91
CA ALA A 84 -9.45 3.35 -20.97
C ALA A 84 -9.42 4.30 -19.78
N LYS A 85 -10.61 4.65 -19.29
CA LYS A 85 -10.82 5.44 -18.07
C LYS A 85 -11.57 4.59 -17.07
N LEU A 86 -10.91 4.20 -16.00
CA LEU A 86 -11.47 3.32 -14.98
C LEU A 86 -11.91 4.16 -13.78
N PRO A 87 -13.19 4.12 -13.36
CA PRO A 87 -13.63 4.78 -12.14
C PRO A 87 -12.81 4.28 -10.94
N ALA A 88 -12.44 5.19 -10.05
CA ALA A 88 -11.59 4.87 -8.92
C ALA A 88 -12.07 5.52 -7.63
N ILE A 89 -11.89 4.80 -6.52
CA ILE A 89 -12.08 5.29 -5.16
C ILE A 89 -10.71 5.34 -4.50
N VAL A 90 -10.38 6.47 -3.87
CA VAL A 90 -9.06 6.70 -3.25
C VAL A 90 -9.21 6.91 -1.76
N ARG A 91 -8.39 6.21 -0.97
CA ARG A 91 -8.24 6.43 0.48
C ARG A 91 -6.78 6.75 0.78
N LEU A 92 -6.52 7.95 1.28
CA LEU A 92 -5.23 8.35 1.84
C LEU A 92 -5.30 8.29 3.36
N SER A 93 -4.24 7.82 4.02
CA SER A 93 -4.26 7.55 5.45
C SER A 93 -2.89 7.72 6.11
N ASN A 94 -2.90 7.94 7.43
CA ASN A 94 -1.75 7.72 8.29
C ASN A 94 -1.58 6.21 8.53
N ALA A 95 -0.34 5.69 8.67
CA ALA A 95 -0.10 4.26 8.80
C ALA A 95 -0.28 3.74 10.23
N SER A 96 -0.25 4.61 11.24
CA SER A 96 -0.44 4.23 12.64
C SER A 96 -1.74 3.44 12.85
N GLY A 97 -1.69 2.44 13.74
CA GLY A 97 -2.86 1.69 14.20
C GLY A 97 -3.72 2.44 15.22
N VAL A 98 -3.25 3.59 15.70
CA VAL A 98 -3.99 4.51 16.57
C VAL A 98 -4.08 5.85 15.86
N PRO A 99 -5.28 6.46 15.75
CA PRO A 99 -5.43 7.77 15.15
C PRO A 99 -4.56 8.82 15.85
N GLN A 100 -3.86 9.63 15.07
CA GLN A 100 -3.00 10.71 15.57
C GLN A 100 -3.09 11.95 14.68
N ALA A 101 -2.59 13.07 15.17
CA ALA A 101 -2.54 14.31 14.39
C ALA A 101 -1.68 14.13 13.12
N ASP A 102 -2.08 14.78 12.02
CA ASP A 102 -1.38 14.69 10.73
C ASP A 102 0.04 15.28 10.79
N SER A 103 0.29 16.21 11.71
CA SER A 103 1.60 16.80 11.98
C SER A 103 2.60 15.82 12.60
N GLN A 104 2.12 14.71 13.17
CA GLN A 104 3.03 13.69 13.71
C GLN A 104 3.75 12.93 12.59
N PRO A 105 5.07 12.66 12.74
CA PRO A 105 5.76 11.80 11.82
C PRO A 105 5.09 10.42 11.72
N ASP A 106 4.79 9.99 10.49
CA ASP A 106 4.19 8.68 10.23
C ASP A 106 4.55 8.24 8.81
N MET A 107 4.39 6.97 8.51
CA MET A 107 4.25 6.53 7.12
C MET A 107 2.86 6.91 6.62
N ARG A 108 2.75 7.15 5.32
CA ARG A 108 1.47 7.47 4.67
C ARG A 108 1.04 6.31 3.79
N GLY A 109 -0.25 6.07 3.71
CA GLY A 109 -0.84 5.02 2.89
C GLY A 109 -1.73 5.58 1.80
N MET A 110 -1.70 4.93 0.64
CA MET A 110 -2.66 5.11 -0.44
C MET A 110 -3.29 3.77 -0.79
N ALA A 111 -4.61 3.73 -0.80
CA ALA A 111 -5.38 2.63 -1.35
C ALA A 111 -6.26 3.17 -2.47
N VAL A 112 -6.22 2.52 -3.63
CA VAL A 112 -7.03 2.86 -4.81
C VAL A 112 -7.83 1.63 -5.18
N ARG A 113 -9.15 1.75 -5.20
CA ARG A 113 -10.07 0.73 -5.72
C ARG A 113 -10.47 1.12 -7.13
N LEU A 114 -10.09 0.33 -8.11
CA LEU A 114 -10.66 0.41 -9.44
C LEU A 114 -11.99 -0.32 -9.46
N VAL A 115 -13.04 0.36 -9.92
CA VAL A 115 -14.38 -0.20 -10.04
C VAL A 115 -14.53 -0.72 -11.46
N LEU A 116 -14.54 -2.03 -11.60
CA LEU A 116 -14.68 -2.72 -12.87
C LEU A 116 -16.13 -3.14 -13.11
N GLU A 117 -16.39 -3.73 -14.27
CA GLU A 117 -17.74 -4.22 -14.59
C GLU A 117 -18.19 -5.36 -13.66
N ALA A 118 -19.51 -5.56 -13.57
CA ALA A 118 -20.13 -6.65 -12.81
C ALA A 118 -19.73 -6.75 -11.32
N GLY A 119 -19.39 -5.62 -10.69
CA GLY A 119 -19.02 -5.60 -9.26
C GLY A 119 -17.62 -6.13 -8.95
N VAL A 120 -16.82 -6.41 -9.96
CA VAL A 120 -15.40 -6.76 -9.79
C VAL A 120 -14.62 -5.53 -9.42
N HIS A 121 -13.65 -5.69 -8.52
CA HIS A 121 -12.76 -4.62 -8.08
C HIS A 121 -11.30 -5.01 -8.27
N HIS A 122 -10.43 -4.00 -8.41
CA HIS A 122 -8.99 -4.17 -8.31
C HIS A 122 -8.43 -3.13 -7.34
N ASP A 123 -7.94 -3.59 -6.20
CA ASP A 123 -7.41 -2.72 -5.14
C ASP A 123 -5.88 -2.62 -5.22
N LEU A 124 -5.37 -1.41 -5.43
CA LEU A 124 -3.95 -1.09 -5.40
C LEU A 124 -3.60 -0.47 -4.04
N LEU A 125 -2.79 -1.15 -3.24
CA LEU A 125 -2.41 -0.71 -1.90
C LEU A 125 -0.92 -0.38 -1.83
N MET A 126 -0.61 0.81 -1.32
CA MET A 126 0.72 1.40 -1.31
C MET A 126 1.02 2.14 -0.02
N THR A 127 2.32 2.33 0.25
CA THR A 127 2.81 3.23 1.31
C THR A 127 3.89 4.15 0.73
N ASN A 128 4.18 5.25 1.42
CA ASN A 128 5.18 6.23 1.00
C ASN A 128 6.64 5.83 1.28
N TYR A 129 6.92 4.53 1.32
CA TYR A 129 8.27 3.99 1.43
C TYR A 129 8.39 2.69 0.62
N PRO A 130 9.46 2.51 -0.19
CA PRO A 130 9.52 1.46 -1.20
C PRO A 130 9.67 0.04 -0.65
N VAL A 131 10.17 -0.11 0.59
CA VAL A 131 10.43 -1.42 1.19
C VAL A 131 9.66 -1.65 2.49
N SER A 132 9.45 -2.91 2.83
CA SER A 132 8.96 -3.31 4.15
C SER A 132 10.07 -3.23 5.19
N HIS A 133 9.70 -3.02 6.45
CA HIS A 133 10.61 -3.26 7.57
C HIS A 133 10.87 -4.77 7.76
N ALA A 134 10.02 -5.61 7.23
CA ALA A 134 10.05 -7.05 7.33
C ALA A 134 10.35 -7.71 5.98
N ARG A 135 11.17 -8.76 5.97
CA ARG A 135 11.37 -9.60 4.79
C ARG A 135 10.13 -10.42 4.48
N ASN A 136 9.52 -10.98 5.52
CA ASN A 136 8.36 -11.87 5.46
C ASN A 136 7.32 -11.53 6.53
N VAL A 137 6.21 -12.26 6.52
CA VAL A 137 5.09 -12.01 7.44
C VAL A 137 5.43 -12.31 8.90
N GLN A 138 6.30 -13.28 9.18
CA GLN A 138 6.71 -13.60 10.55
C GLN A 138 7.40 -12.42 11.21
N GLN A 139 8.36 -11.80 10.51
CA GLN A 139 9.01 -10.58 10.98
C GLN A 139 8.03 -9.42 11.11
N PHE A 140 7.10 -9.29 10.15
CA PHE A 140 6.09 -8.24 10.18
C PHE A 140 5.20 -8.33 11.42
N VAL A 141 4.68 -9.52 11.70
CA VAL A 141 3.77 -9.73 12.83
C VAL A 141 4.52 -9.61 14.16
N ALA A 142 5.71 -10.21 14.28
CA ALA A 142 6.54 -10.08 15.48
C ALA A 142 6.82 -8.61 15.81
N PHE A 143 7.22 -7.82 14.81
CA PHE A 143 7.41 -6.38 14.99
C PHE A 143 6.12 -5.68 15.45
N ALA A 144 4.99 -5.97 14.80
CA ALA A 144 3.70 -5.36 15.14
C ALA A 144 3.25 -5.68 16.57
N VAL A 145 3.42 -6.93 17.00
CA VAL A 145 3.11 -7.37 18.38
C VAL A 145 3.99 -6.63 19.39
N LEU A 146 5.31 -6.59 19.15
CA LEU A 146 6.25 -5.90 20.05
C LEU A 146 5.97 -4.38 20.11
N ALA A 147 5.71 -3.75 18.96
CA ALA A 147 5.39 -2.32 18.89
C ALA A 147 4.05 -1.94 19.54
N SER A 148 3.12 -2.88 19.63
CA SER A 148 1.82 -2.68 20.32
C SER A 148 1.92 -2.73 21.84
N GLN A 149 2.99 -3.32 22.37
CA GLN A 149 3.27 -3.51 23.80
C GLN A 149 4.09 -2.33 24.36
N ASP A 150 5.16 -2.65 25.09
CA ASP A 150 6.08 -1.70 25.67
C ASP A 150 7.26 -1.42 24.71
N ARG A 151 7.36 -0.16 24.27
CA ARG A 151 8.46 0.28 23.39
C ARG A 151 9.84 0.20 24.05
N ALA A 152 9.92 0.29 25.36
CA ALA A 152 11.21 0.27 26.08
C ALA A 152 11.95 -1.05 25.89
N VAL A 153 11.24 -2.18 25.84
CA VAL A 153 11.81 -3.52 25.69
C VAL A 153 11.76 -4.04 24.25
N MET A 154 11.15 -3.29 23.33
CA MET A 154 10.94 -3.73 21.95
C MET A 154 12.26 -4.03 21.23
N VAL A 155 13.24 -3.14 21.34
CA VAL A 155 14.55 -3.27 20.66
C VAL A 155 15.30 -4.50 21.14
N GLU A 156 15.34 -4.72 22.46
CA GLU A 156 15.97 -5.88 23.08
C GLU A 156 15.33 -7.20 22.60
N LYS A 157 14.00 -7.25 22.60
CA LYS A 157 13.24 -8.42 22.12
C LYS A 157 13.45 -8.68 20.62
N LEU A 158 13.53 -7.63 19.79
CA LEU A 158 13.84 -7.78 18.36
C LEU A 158 15.24 -8.35 18.16
N ILE A 159 16.24 -7.86 18.93
CA ILE A 159 17.61 -8.37 18.88
C ILE A 159 17.67 -9.82 19.33
N SER A 160 16.97 -10.17 20.41
CA SER A 160 16.92 -11.55 20.90
C SER A 160 16.29 -12.51 19.90
N GLN A 161 15.27 -12.07 19.16
CA GLN A 161 14.51 -12.91 18.23
C GLN A 161 15.16 -13.03 16.84
N PHE A 162 15.77 -11.96 16.33
CA PHE A 162 16.24 -11.89 14.94
C PHE A 162 17.74 -11.61 14.80
N GLY A 163 18.45 -11.38 15.91
CA GLY A 163 19.83 -10.92 15.90
C GLY A 163 19.96 -9.41 15.70
N LYS A 164 21.12 -8.87 16.10
CA LYS A 164 21.37 -7.41 16.13
C LYS A 164 21.31 -6.77 14.75
N GLU A 165 21.91 -7.42 13.75
CA GLU A 165 21.96 -6.88 12.38
C GLU A 165 20.56 -6.76 11.76
N GLU A 166 19.77 -7.82 11.84
CA GLU A 166 18.43 -7.85 11.29
C GLU A 166 17.47 -6.91 12.04
N ALA A 167 17.56 -6.86 13.37
CA ALA A 167 16.78 -5.90 14.16
C ALA A 167 17.11 -4.44 13.77
N ASN A 168 18.39 -4.11 13.59
CA ASN A 168 18.82 -2.78 13.15
C ASN A 168 18.31 -2.46 11.74
N ARG A 169 18.31 -3.42 10.80
CA ARG A 169 17.75 -3.25 9.46
C ARG A 169 16.25 -2.95 9.53
N MET A 170 15.50 -3.73 10.34
CA MET A 170 14.05 -3.53 10.53
C MET A 170 13.75 -2.13 11.08
N LEU A 171 14.43 -1.73 12.14
CA LEU A 171 14.26 -0.41 12.77
C LEU A 171 14.66 0.72 11.81
N GLY A 172 15.77 0.56 11.07
CA GLY A 172 16.23 1.53 10.08
C GLY A 172 15.20 1.72 8.94
N ASN A 173 14.54 0.66 8.47
CA ASN A 173 13.50 0.78 7.45
C ASN A 173 12.27 1.53 7.99
N ILE A 174 11.89 1.29 9.26
CA ILE A 174 10.81 2.05 9.90
C ILE A 174 11.19 3.53 10.03
N GLN A 175 12.38 3.84 10.55
CA GLN A 175 12.83 5.22 10.74
C GLN A 175 12.86 6.02 9.43
N ARG A 176 13.30 5.40 8.34
CA ARG A 176 13.30 6.07 7.02
C ARG A 176 11.90 6.27 6.45
N GLY A 177 10.97 5.38 6.76
CA GLY A 177 9.58 5.49 6.32
C GLY A 177 8.73 6.44 7.16
N VAL A 178 8.96 6.49 8.47
CA VAL A 178 8.26 7.37 9.41
C VAL A 178 8.88 8.76 9.37
N ARG A 179 8.25 9.68 8.67
CA ARG A 179 8.76 11.04 8.47
C ARG A 179 7.64 12.08 8.48
N PRO A 180 7.95 13.35 8.77
CA PRO A 180 7.01 14.44 8.55
C PRO A 180 6.58 14.50 7.08
N SER A 181 5.34 14.86 6.84
CA SER A 181 4.79 15.15 5.51
C SER A 181 4.02 16.45 5.57
N SER A 182 4.19 17.30 4.56
CA SER A 182 3.47 18.57 4.43
C SER A 182 2.37 18.53 3.37
N SER A 183 2.38 17.55 2.48
CA SER A 183 1.37 17.38 1.44
C SER A 183 1.31 15.93 0.95
N LEU A 184 0.14 15.32 1.04
CA LEU A 184 -0.07 13.98 0.46
C LEU A 184 -0.01 14.01 -1.07
N ALA A 185 -0.39 15.12 -1.70
CA ALA A 185 -0.32 15.29 -3.15
C ALA A 185 1.12 15.25 -3.69
N GLN A 186 2.12 15.48 -2.82
CA GLN A 186 3.55 15.46 -3.16
C GLN A 186 4.26 14.17 -2.73
N GLU A 187 3.54 13.25 -2.08
CA GLU A 187 4.11 11.97 -1.66
C GLU A 187 4.20 10.98 -2.82
N CYS A 188 5.29 10.20 -2.84
CA CYS A 188 5.40 9.02 -3.67
C CYS A 188 4.93 7.80 -2.89
N PHE A 189 4.25 6.87 -3.56
CA PHE A 189 3.73 5.65 -2.96
C PHE A 189 4.19 4.42 -3.72
N TRP A 190 4.51 3.33 -3.02
CA TRP A 190 4.98 2.07 -3.59
C TRP A 190 4.17 0.88 -3.07
N SER A 191 3.88 -0.09 -3.96
CA SER A 191 3.47 -1.43 -3.52
C SER A 191 4.64 -2.06 -2.78
N ARG A 192 4.40 -2.65 -1.63
CA ARG A 192 5.47 -3.25 -0.81
C ARG A 192 5.68 -4.73 -1.11
N GLY A 193 4.98 -5.24 -2.08
CA GLY A 193 5.09 -6.60 -2.57
C GLY A 193 4.84 -6.64 -4.08
N ALA A 194 5.30 -7.70 -4.72
CA ALA A 194 5.07 -7.94 -6.12
C ALA A 194 3.63 -8.40 -6.39
N VAL A 195 3.16 -8.14 -7.60
CA VAL A 195 1.91 -8.69 -8.13
C VAL A 195 2.21 -9.33 -9.49
N LEU A 196 1.43 -10.32 -9.86
CA LEU A 196 1.43 -10.81 -11.23
C LEU A 196 0.89 -9.71 -12.14
N TRP A 197 1.39 -9.61 -13.35
CA TRP A 197 0.84 -8.74 -14.39
C TRP A 197 0.66 -9.55 -15.67
N ALA A 198 -0.32 -10.44 -15.63
CA ALA A 198 -0.60 -11.36 -16.72
C ALA A 198 0.68 -12.00 -17.30
N SER A 199 0.86 -11.96 -18.62
CA SER A 199 2.03 -12.51 -19.32
C SER A 199 3.31 -11.67 -19.13
N ALA A 200 3.23 -10.43 -18.60
CA ALA A 200 4.43 -9.65 -18.29
C ALA A 200 5.22 -10.20 -17.09
N GLY A 201 4.58 -11.07 -16.29
CA GLY A 201 5.18 -11.65 -15.09
C GLY A 201 5.09 -10.76 -13.86
N PRO A 202 5.95 -10.97 -12.85
CA PRO A 202 5.90 -10.18 -11.62
C PRO A 202 6.30 -8.73 -11.85
N VAL A 203 5.55 -7.80 -11.21
CA VAL A 203 5.91 -6.39 -11.16
C VAL A 203 5.70 -5.85 -9.73
N ARG A 204 6.43 -4.82 -9.35
CA ARG A 204 6.01 -3.86 -8.33
C ARG A 204 5.46 -2.62 -9.01
N PHE A 205 4.56 -1.90 -8.36
CA PHE A 205 4.04 -0.65 -8.88
C PHE A 205 4.26 0.49 -7.90
N ASN A 206 4.31 1.70 -8.44
CA ASN A 206 4.39 2.93 -7.66
C ASN A 206 3.48 4.00 -8.26
N MET A 207 3.11 4.96 -7.41
CA MET A 207 2.44 6.20 -7.80
C MET A 207 3.27 7.38 -7.35
N LYS A 208 3.68 8.23 -8.28
CA LYS A 208 4.44 9.45 -8.03
C LYS A 208 3.59 10.66 -8.45
N PRO A 209 3.74 11.83 -7.81
CA PRO A 209 3.07 13.05 -8.26
C PRO A 209 3.30 13.27 -9.75
N ALA A 210 2.22 13.50 -10.51
CA ALA A 210 2.30 13.81 -11.93
C ALA A 210 2.51 15.31 -12.15
N GLU A 211 2.96 15.70 -13.34
CA GLU A 211 3.00 17.09 -13.75
C GLU A 211 1.62 17.74 -13.62
N GLY A 212 1.58 18.99 -13.18
CA GLY A 212 0.31 19.71 -12.96
C GLY A 212 -0.35 19.49 -11.60
N THR A 213 0.16 18.58 -10.76
CA THR A 213 -0.34 18.41 -9.38
C THR A 213 -0.06 19.62 -8.47
N GLY A 214 0.70 20.57 -8.96
CA GLY A 214 1.18 21.75 -8.23
C GLY A 214 2.51 21.49 -7.51
N ILE A 215 3.17 22.56 -7.09
CA ILE A 215 4.49 22.52 -6.46
C ILE A 215 4.34 22.96 -5.01
N GLY A 216 4.93 22.18 -4.10
CA GLY A 216 4.94 22.47 -2.68
C GLY A 216 3.57 22.35 -2.00
N PRO A 217 3.53 22.44 -0.67
CA PRO A 217 2.29 22.48 0.09
C PRO A 217 1.59 23.83 -0.08
N THR A 218 0.26 23.84 0.06
CA THR A 218 -0.48 25.08 0.25
C THR A 218 -0.29 25.54 1.70
N ASP A 219 -0.23 26.87 1.93
CA ASP A 219 -0.15 27.41 3.29
C ASP A 219 -1.40 27.05 4.09
N ILE A 220 -1.19 26.31 5.18
CA ILE A 220 -2.24 25.88 6.09
C ILE A 220 -1.76 26.06 7.52
N ALA A 221 -2.64 26.57 8.35
CA ALA A 221 -2.40 26.65 9.79
C ALA A 221 -2.14 25.25 10.35
N SER A 222 -1.22 25.14 11.30
CA SER A 222 -0.98 23.88 12.01
C SER A 222 -2.26 23.41 12.70
N SER A 223 -2.81 22.29 12.22
CA SER A 223 -4.01 21.67 12.76
C SER A 223 -3.82 20.18 12.98
N VAL A 224 -4.72 19.56 13.72
CA VAL A 224 -4.76 18.08 13.91
C VAL A 224 -4.96 17.37 12.56
N ASP A 225 -5.64 18.04 11.62
CA ASP A 225 -5.99 17.55 10.28
C ASP A 225 -5.23 18.29 9.16
N SER A 226 -4.01 18.76 9.43
CA SER A 226 -3.25 19.63 8.52
C SER A 226 -3.06 19.05 7.11
N LEU A 227 -2.84 17.74 6.95
CA LEU A 227 -2.72 17.10 5.64
C LEU A 227 -4.07 17.03 4.92
N LYS A 228 -5.15 16.81 5.66
CA LYS A 228 -6.52 16.85 5.11
C LYS A 228 -6.85 18.23 4.60
N ASP A 229 -6.57 19.26 5.40
CA ASP A 229 -6.84 20.66 5.06
C ASP A 229 -6.03 21.10 3.84
N GLU A 230 -4.74 20.71 3.77
CA GLU A 230 -3.87 20.97 2.61
C GLU A 230 -4.45 20.32 1.35
N PHE A 231 -4.77 19.04 1.41
CA PHE A 231 -5.28 18.31 0.26
C PHE A 231 -6.64 18.85 -0.22
N GLN A 232 -7.54 19.21 0.71
CA GLN A 232 -8.82 19.82 0.39
C GLN A 232 -8.66 21.20 -0.27
N ASN A 233 -7.75 22.03 0.25
CA ASN A 233 -7.49 23.33 -0.35
C ASN A 233 -6.92 23.21 -1.77
N ARG A 234 -6.03 22.26 -1.98
CA ARG A 234 -5.49 21.95 -3.31
C ARG A 234 -6.58 21.53 -4.27
N LEU A 235 -7.46 20.61 -3.88
CA LEU A 235 -8.56 20.12 -4.73
C LEU A 235 -9.63 21.18 -5.05
N ARG A 236 -9.73 22.26 -4.29
CA ARG A 236 -10.62 23.39 -4.65
C ARG A 236 -10.14 24.14 -5.88
N SER A 237 -8.85 24.14 -6.15
CA SER A 237 -8.22 24.94 -7.21
C SER A 237 -7.76 24.11 -8.41
N MET A 238 -7.35 22.86 -8.22
CA MET A 238 -6.75 22.02 -9.27
C MET A 238 -7.03 20.54 -9.09
N ASP A 239 -6.81 19.76 -10.13
CA ASP A 239 -6.78 18.32 -10.06
C ASP A 239 -5.50 17.87 -9.30
N VAL A 240 -5.59 16.75 -8.58
CA VAL A 240 -4.42 16.06 -8.03
C VAL A 240 -4.18 14.80 -8.84
N CYS A 241 -3.02 14.70 -9.45
CA CYS A 241 -2.68 13.60 -10.35
C CYS A 241 -1.46 12.83 -9.87
N TYR A 242 -1.53 11.50 -10.00
CA TYR A 242 -0.39 10.61 -9.75
C TYR A 242 -0.13 9.74 -10.95
N ARG A 243 1.13 9.62 -11.32
CA ARG A 243 1.60 8.73 -12.37
C ARG A 243 1.74 7.32 -11.82
N LEU A 244 0.95 6.37 -12.31
CA LEU A 244 1.10 4.94 -12.03
C LEU A 244 2.18 4.37 -12.94
N SER A 245 3.18 3.74 -12.34
CA SER A 245 4.26 3.07 -13.04
C SER A 245 4.45 1.65 -12.50
N VAL A 246 4.99 0.77 -13.34
CA VAL A 246 5.37 -0.60 -12.98
C VAL A 246 6.87 -0.78 -13.11
N GLN A 247 7.45 -1.57 -12.20
CA GLN A 247 8.84 -2.02 -12.22
C GLN A 247 8.83 -3.53 -12.45
N PRO A 248 9.38 -4.04 -13.57
CA PRO A 248 9.36 -5.47 -13.88
C PRO A 248 10.35 -6.24 -13.02
N PHE A 249 10.03 -7.52 -12.77
CA PHE A 249 10.96 -8.48 -12.21
C PHE A 249 12.16 -8.68 -13.17
N VAL A 250 13.36 -8.72 -12.60
CA VAL A 250 14.62 -8.92 -13.32
C VAL A 250 15.28 -10.23 -12.91
N SER A 251 15.44 -10.47 -11.62
CA SER A 251 16.01 -11.70 -11.04
C SER A 251 15.67 -11.81 -9.56
N GLU A 252 15.72 -13.01 -8.99
CA GLU A 252 15.53 -13.21 -7.55
C GLU A 252 16.61 -12.51 -6.70
N GLU A 253 17.80 -12.31 -7.23
CA GLU A 253 18.87 -11.59 -6.53
C GLU A 253 18.57 -10.10 -6.37
N ASN A 254 18.08 -9.45 -7.43
CA ASN A 254 17.96 -7.98 -7.48
C ASN A 254 16.53 -7.48 -7.26
N THR A 255 15.54 -8.31 -7.59
CA THR A 255 14.11 -7.98 -7.49
C THR A 255 13.32 -9.14 -6.87
N PRO A 256 13.73 -9.63 -5.67
CA PRO A 256 13.11 -10.81 -5.08
C PRO A 256 11.61 -10.62 -4.84
N ILE A 257 10.84 -11.69 -5.10
CA ILE A 257 9.40 -11.74 -4.89
C ILE A 257 9.09 -11.98 -3.41
N GLU A 258 9.87 -12.85 -2.77
CA GLU A 258 9.60 -13.31 -1.40
C GLU A 258 10.19 -12.40 -0.31
N ASP A 259 11.12 -11.51 -0.64
CA ASP A 259 11.74 -10.59 0.31
C ASP A 259 11.18 -9.17 0.17
N GLY A 260 10.33 -8.78 1.11
CA GLY A 260 9.73 -7.44 1.13
C GLY A 260 10.68 -6.31 1.54
N ALA A 261 11.87 -6.63 2.05
CA ALA A 261 12.83 -5.66 2.54
C ALA A 261 13.87 -5.22 1.49
N VAL A 262 13.90 -5.87 0.33
CA VAL A 262 14.79 -5.51 -0.78
C VAL A 262 14.08 -4.50 -1.68
N GLU A 263 14.76 -3.39 -1.95
CA GLU A 263 14.27 -2.37 -2.88
C GLU A 263 14.51 -2.80 -4.33
N TRP A 264 13.50 -2.66 -5.16
CA TRP A 264 13.64 -2.74 -6.61
C TRP A 264 14.07 -1.37 -7.10
N THR A 265 15.37 -1.15 -7.19
CA THR A 265 15.91 0.16 -7.51
C THR A 265 15.65 0.55 -8.97
N GLU A 266 15.51 1.86 -9.23
CA GLU A 266 15.31 2.38 -10.59
C GLU A 266 16.46 2.01 -11.54
N GLN A 267 17.66 1.79 -11.01
CA GLN A 267 18.83 1.39 -11.81
C GLN A 267 18.70 -0.03 -12.34
N VAL A 268 18.11 -0.95 -11.54
CA VAL A 268 17.96 -2.37 -11.89
C VAL A 268 16.65 -2.63 -12.61
N SER A 269 15.57 -2.04 -12.11
CA SER A 269 14.23 -2.18 -12.63
C SER A 269 13.60 -0.80 -12.78
N PRO A 270 13.84 -0.11 -13.92
CA PRO A 270 13.30 1.22 -14.16
C PRO A 270 11.77 1.24 -14.14
N SER A 271 11.20 2.28 -13.54
CA SER A 271 9.76 2.51 -13.54
C SER A 271 9.26 2.85 -14.95
N ILE A 272 8.27 2.11 -15.42
CA ILE A 272 7.62 2.30 -16.72
C ILE A 272 6.22 2.83 -16.45
N GLY A 273 5.96 4.07 -16.85
CA GLY A 273 4.64 4.70 -16.71
C GLY A 273 3.60 4.00 -17.58
N ILE A 274 2.41 3.76 -17.00
CA ILE A 274 1.33 3.03 -17.68
C ILE A 274 -0.03 3.69 -17.58
N ALA A 275 -0.24 4.59 -16.61
CA ALA A 275 -1.51 5.25 -16.38
C ALA A 275 -1.35 6.48 -15.50
N THR A 276 -2.36 7.34 -15.47
CA THR A 276 -2.45 8.48 -14.55
C THR A 276 -3.74 8.36 -13.72
N LEU A 277 -3.58 8.35 -12.39
CA LEU A 277 -4.70 8.52 -11.47
C LEU A 277 -5.02 10.02 -11.39
N VAL A 278 -6.23 10.38 -11.77
CA VAL A 278 -6.74 11.75 -11.72
C VAL A 278 -7.78 11.86 -10.61
N ILE A 279 -7.52 12.70 -9.64
CA ILE A 279 -8.47 13.12 -8.62
C ILE A 279 -8.93 14.53 -9.04
N PRO A 280 -10.13 14.69 -9.60
CA PRO A 280 -10.56 15.93 -10.19
C PRO A 280 -10.80 17.01 -9.13
N ARG A 281 -10.64 18.27 -9.55
CA ARG A 281 -10.97 19.45 -8.75
C ARG A 281 -12.40 19.35 -8.20
N GLN A 282 -12.53 19.48 -6.89
CA GLN A 282 -13.78 19.33 -6.16
C GLN A 282 -13.72 19.89 -4.75
N VAL A 283 -14.89 20.04 -4.12
CA VAL A 283 -15.01 20.30 -2.68
C VAL A 283 -15.36 18.97 -2.02
N LEU A 284 -14.46 18.45 -1.20
CA LEU A 284 -14.71 17.21 -0.45
C LEU A 284 -15.80 17.43 0.61
N GLY A 285 -16.69 16.45 0.75
CA GLY A 285 -17.76 16.49 1.76
C GLY A 285 -19.03 17.22 1.34
N ALA A 286 -19.07 17.89 0.17
CA ALA A 286 -20.27 18.62 -0.27
C ALA A 286 -21.39 17.72 -0.83
N THR A 287 -21.04 16.55 -1.39
CA THR A 287 -22.03 15.67 -2.07
C THR A 287 -21.89 14.19 -1.73
N HIS A 288 -20.74 13.76 -1.16
CA HIS A 288 -20.53 12.37 -0.76
C HIS A 288 -19.83 12.35 0.60
N PRO A 289 -20.42 11.72 1.62
CA PRO A 289 -19.79 11.62 2.93
C PRO A 289 -18.48 10.84 2.80
N SER A 290 -17.38 11.44 3.27
CA SER A 290 -16.06 10.78 3.35
C SER A 290 -16.10 9.48 4.18
N THR A 291 -17.10 9.34 5.03
CA THR A 291 -17.38 8.15 5.84
C THR A 291 -17.60 6.90 5.00
N SER A 292 -18.21 7.01 3.80
CA SER A 292 -18.42 5.85 2.93
C SER A 292 -17.13 5.22 2.40
N VAL A 293 -16.05 6.01 2.22
CA VAL A 293 -14.74 5.48 1.80
C VAL A 293 -14.05 4.76 2.95
N ASP A 294 -14.25 5.22 4.17
CA ASP A 294 -13.66 4.60 5.36
C ASP A 294 -14.29 3.24 5.69
N ASP A 295 -15.52 2.99 5.26
CA ASP A 295 -16.21 1.71 5.41
C ASP A 295 -15.72 0.64 4.40
N ILE A 296 -14.95 1.03 3.39
CA ILE A 296 -14.45 0.10 2.39
C ILE A 296 -13.30 -0.76 2.95
N ALA A 297 -13.47 -2.08 2.91
CA ALA A 297 -12.41 -3.02 3.19
C ALA A 297 -11.52 -3.19 1.95
N PHE A 298 -10.52 -2.31 1.81
CA PHE A 298 -9.49 -2.47 0.78
C PHE A 298 -8.64 -3.71 1.06
N ASN A 299 -8.40 -4.52 0.03
CA ASN A 299 -7.62 -5.75 0.13
C ASN A 299 -6.87 -5.98 -1.19
N PRO A 300 -5.54 -6.19 -1.19
CA PRO A 300 -4.81 -6.43 -2.44
C PRO A 300 -5.26 -7.70 -3.18
N TRP A 301 -6.01 -8.60 -2.52
CA TRP A 301 -6.61 -9.79 -3.13
C TRP A 301 -7.97 -9.52 -3.80
N ASN A 302 -8.53 -8.32 -3.66
CA ASN A 302 -9.57 -7.82 -4.55
C ASN A 302 -8.90 -7.44 -5.87
N ALA A 303 -8.59 -8.43 -6.68
CA ALA A 303 -7.90 -8.28 -7.96
C ALA A 303 -8.33 -9.41 -8.90
N PRO A 304 -8.46 -9.16 -10.21
CA PRO A 304 -8.57 -10.24 -11.19
C PRO A 304 -7.37 -11.18 -11.13
N ALA A 305 -7.56 -12.44 -11.53
CA ALA A 305 -6.54 -13.47 -11.42
C ALA A 305 -5.19 -13.09 -12.10
N ASP A 306 -5.26 -12.36 -13.20
CA ASP A 306 -4.11 -11.85 -13.94
C ASP A 306 -3.26 -10.83 -13.16
N PHE A 307 -3.81 -10.28 -12.06
CA PHE A 307 -3.16 -9.27 -11.22
C PHE A 307 -3.03 -9.73 -9.76
N ARG A 308 -3.00 -11.05 -9.54
CA ARG A 308 -2.94 -11.59 -8.18
C ARG A 308 -1.65 -11.18 -7.44
N PRO A 309 -1.74 -10.92 -6.14
CA PRO A 309 -0.57 -10.65 -5.30
C PRO A 309 0.39 -11.84 -5.24
N LEU A 310 1.70 -11.55 -5.20
CA LEU A 310 2.80 -12.51 -5.14
C LEU A 310 3.66 -12.31 -3.89
N GLY A 311 4.33 -13.36 -3.46
CA GLY A 311 5.28 -13.34 -2.34
C GLY A 311 4.62 -13.52 -0.98
N ASN A 312 5.41 -13.97 0.00
CA ASN A 312 4.98 -14.35 1.34
C ASN A 312 4.14 -13.27 2.04
N LEU A 313 4.63 -12.02 2.07
CA LEU A 313 3.89 -10.90 2.68
C LEU A 313 2.52 -10.67 2.04
N ASN A 314 2.44 -10.73 0.70
CA ASN A 314 1.20 -10.51 0.00
C ASN A 314 0.25 -11.71 0.09
N ARG A 315 0.78 -12.94 0.09
CA ARG A 315 -0.06 -14.15 0.30
C ARG A 315 -0.68 -14.14 1.70
N ALA A 316 0.08 -13.76 2.73
CA ALA A 316 -0.45 -13.61 4.09
C ALA A 316 -1.57 -12.56 4.18
N ARG A 317 -1.51 -11.49 3.40
CA ARG A 317 -2.54 -10.44 3.38
C ARG A 317 -3.92 -10.98 3.00
N ARG A 318 -4.03 -12.05 2.22
CA ARG A 318 -5.30 -12.71 1.91
C ARG A 318 -6.03 -13.12 3.19
N VAL A 319 -5.34 -13.79 4.08
CA VAL A 319 -5.89 -14.31 5.34
C VAL A 319 -6.07 -13.19 6.36
N ILE A 320 -5.03 -12.39 6.56
CA ILE A 320 -4.97 -11.35 7.59
C ILE A 320 -6.01 -10.25 7.34
N TYR A 321 -6.12 -9.75 6.11
CA TYR A 321 -7.08 -8.69 5.77
C TYR A 321 -8.53 -9.16 5.90
N ALA A 322 -8.81 -10.41 5.48
CA ALA A 322 -10.14 -11.00 5.66
C ALA A 322 -10.51 -11.16 7.14
N ALA A 323 -9.55 -11.59 7.98
CA ALA A 323 -9.76 -11.72 9.42
C ALA A 323 -9.98 -10.35 10.09
N SER A 324 -9.14 -9.36 9.77
CA SER A 324 -9.25 -7.99 10.30
C SER A 324 -10.59 -7.34 9.91
N ALA A 325 -11.02 -7.46 8.65
CA ALA A 325 -12.26 -6.87 8.16
C ALA A 325 -13.51 -7.42 8.87
N LYS A 326 -13.55 -8.72 9.17
CA LYS A 326 -14.65 -9.33 9.94
C LYS A 326 -14.84 -8.70 11.32
N GLY A 327 -13.79 -8.14 11.90
CA GLY A 327 -13.81 -7.51 13.22
C GLY A 327 -14.52 -6.15 13.26
N TRP A 328 -14.77 -5.50 12.10
CA TRP A 328 -15.35 -4.16 12.05
C TRP A 328 -16.44 -3.96 10.97
N GLN A 329 -16.50 -4.79 9.92
CA GLN A 329 -17.61 -4.78 8.96
C GLN A 329 -18.88 -5.33 9.62
N GLY A 330 -19.95 -4.57 9.65
CA GLY A 330 -21.24 -4.94 10.24
C GLY A 330 -21.51 -4.38 11.64
N ARG A 331 -20.75 -3.37 12.07
CA ARG A 331 -21.03 -2.57 13.28
C ARG A 331 -21.74 -1.28 12.96
#